data_86e8ceaa85983003841a21223d77cf42
#
_entry.id   86e8ceaa85983003841a21223d77cf42
#
_cell.length_a   1.000
_cell.length_b   1.000
_cell.length_c   1.000
_cell.angle_alpha   90.00
_cell.angle_beta   90.00
_cell.angle_gamma   90.00
#
_symmetry.space_group_name_H-M   'P 1'
#
loop_
_entity.id
_entity.type
_entity.pdbx_description
1 polymer ?
#
loop_
_entity_poly.entity_id
_entity_poly.type
_entity_poly.pdbx_seq_one_letter_code
_entity_poly.pdbx_strand_id
1 'polypeptide(L)'
;MGHIGTIIEKNRQAMGFSRKELSENICSEKHIYFIEKGERSPSANMLKQLSERLGVNLFEFYQYIDCQNPFEVKEKMEQFNICRINFDFDSLRQLLTEAENIPDFKSKPWSYEVCFNRIYCRVYGENRLKDSIPELEKILDEIEKNKVDELFIANVHAVLSS
;
A
#
# COMPACT_ATOMS: atom_id res chain seq x y z
N MET A 1 -1.21 11.85 -12.27
CA MET A 1 -0.08 10.98 -11.96
C MET A 1 0.49 11.42 -10.61
N GLY A 2 0.46 10.53 -9.63
CA GLY A 2 0.97 10.82 -8.30
C GLY A 2 2.50 10.96 -8.30
N HIS A 3 3.06 11.59 -7.31
CA HIS A 3 4.51 11.69 -7.12
C HIS A 3 4.86 11.72 -5.63
N ILE A 4 6.04 11.23 -5.30
CA ILE A 4 6.52 11.11 -3.91
C ILE A 4 6.56 12.46 -3.17
N GLY A 5 6.68 13.57 -3.90
CA GLY A 5 6.68 14.92 -3.34
C GLY A 5 5.39 15.26 -2.58
N THR A 6 4.23 14.80 -3.04
CA THR A 6 2.95 14.97 -2.33
C THR A 6 2.96 14.24 -0.98
N ILE A 7 3.56 13.05 -0.93
CA ILE A 7 3.72 12.28 0.31
C ILE A 7 4.65 12.99 1.28
N ILE A 8 5.77 13.52 0.78
CA ILE A 8 6.73 14.29 1.57
C ILE A 8 6.06 15.55 2.14
N GLU A 9 5.33 16.31 1.31
CA GLU A 9 4.62 17.53 1.74
C GLU A 9 3.61 17.24 2.85
N LYS A 10 2.76 16.22 2.68
CA LYS A 10 1.75 15.85 3.67
C LYS A 10 2.39 15.41 5.00
N ASN A 11 3.43 14.55 4.96
CA ASN A 11 4.13 14.14 6.19
C ASN A 11 4.84 15.32 6.86
N ARG A 12 5.50 16.20 6.09
CA ARG A 12 6.12 17.41 6.62
C ARG A 12 5.11 18.30 7.35
N GLN A 13 3.96 18.53 6.74
CA GLN A 13 2.88 19.35 7.32
C GLN A 13 2.30 18.70 8.57
N ALA A 14 2.09 17.38 8.57
CA ALA A 14 1.60 16.64 9.72
C ALA A 14 2.57 16.70 10.91
N MET A 15 3.89 16.74 10.65
CA MET A 15 4.93 16.91 11.67
C MET A 15 5.17 18.38 12.07
N GLY A 16 4.50 19.33 11.42
CA GLY A 16 4.64 20.77 11.69
C GLY A 16 5.96 21.36 11.18
N PHE A 17 6.73 20.65 10.34
CA PHE A 17 7.98 21.18 9.81
C PHE A 17 7.75 22.22 8.69
N SER A 18 8.52 23.31 8.73
CA SER A 18 8.75 24.15 7.55
C SER A 18 9.62 23.42 6.53
N ARG A 19 9.62 23.87 5.26
CA ARG A 19 10.55 23.35 4.25
C ARG A 19 12.01 23.55 4.65
N LYS A 20 12.31 24.66 5.31
CA LYS A 20 13.66 24.99 5.81
C LYS A 20 14.11 23.96 6.84
N GLU A 21 13.29 23.66 7.84
CA GLU A 21 13.59 22.65 8.86
C GLU A 21 13.73 21.26 8.26
N LEU A 22 12.83 20.87 7.32
CA LEU A 22 12.96 19.58 6.66
C LEU A 22 14.23 19.45 5.83
N SER A 23 14.68 20.55 5.20
CA SER A 23 15.86 20.54 4.29
C SER A 23 17.20 20.62 5.00
N GLU A 24 17.24 21.00 6.28
CA GLU A 24 18.48 21.27 7.03
C GLU A 24 19.45 20.10 6.99
N ASN A 25 20.70 20.35 6.58
CA ASN A 25 21.75 19.35 6.38
C ASN A 25 21.45 18.24 5.36
N ILE A 26 20.37 18.36 4.57
CA ILE A 26 20.02 17.41 3.51
C ILE A 26 20.15 18.06 2.14
N CYS A 27 19.53 19.23 1.96
CA CYS A 27 19.52 19.96 0.68
C CYS A 27 19.10 21.41 0.90
N SER A 28 18.86 22.18 -0.19
CA SER A 28 18.27 23.51 -0.07
C SER A 28 16.76 23.47 0.11
N GLU A 29 16.19 24.45 0.81
CA GLU A 29 14.74 24.64 0.92
C GLU A 29 14.04 24.69 -0.45
N LYS A 30 14.68 25.37 -1.42
CA LYS A 30 14.18 25.45 -2.80
C LYS A 30 14.11 24.04 -3.47
N HIS A 31 15.03 23.13 -3.11
CA HIS A 31 14.99 21.77 -3.64
C HIS A 31 13.78 21.00 -3.10
N ILE A 32 13.49 21.12 -1.80
CA ILE A 32 12.28 20.52 -1.19
C ILE A 32 11.02 21.07 -1.88
N TYR A 33 10.96 22.38 -2.12
CA TYR A 33 9.83 22.97 -2.85
C TYR A 33 9.59 22.32 -4.23
N PHE A 34 10.65 22.14 -5.03
CA PHE A 34 10.53 21.50 -6.34
C PHE A 34 10.14 20.01 -6.26
N ILE A 35 10.61 19.30 -5.24
CA ILE A 35 10.19 17.92 -4.99
C ILE A 35 8.70 17.88 -4.65
N GLU A 36 8.23 18.71 -3.73
CA GLU A 36 6.82 18.78 -3.33
C GLU A 36 5.90 19.16 -4.49
N LYS A 37 6.39 19.94 -5.47
CA LYS A 37 5.65 20.27 -6.70
C LYS A 37 5.71 19.18 -7.78
N GLY A 38 6.49 18.11 -7.57
CA GLY A 38 6.70 17.06 -8.58
C GLY A 38 7.58 17.46 -9.74
N GLU A 39 8.25 18.63 -9.65
CA GLU A 39 9.16 19.14 -10.68
C GLU A 39 10.53 18.47 -10.60
N ARG A 40 10.85 17.85 -9.48
CA ARG A 40 12.07 17.07 -9.25
C ARG A 40 11.79 15.82 -8.43
N SER A 41 12.54 14.77 -8.71
CA SER A 41 12.55 13.55 -7.89
C SER A 41 13.73 13.60 -6.92
N PRO A 42 13.56 13.18 -5.64
CA PRO A 42 14.67 13.04 -4.71
C PRO A 42 15.56 11.87 -5.13
N SER A 43 16.88 11.98 -4.88
CA SER A 43 17.76 10.82 -4.97
C SER A 43 17.43 9.82 -3.85
N ALA A 44 17.84 8.55 -4.01
CA ALA A 44 17.62 7.51 -2.99
C ALA A 44 18.24 7.90 -1.64
N ASN A 45 19.44 8.50 -1.65
CA ASN A 45 20.09 8.98 -0.42
C ASN A 45 19.31 10.13 0.24
N MET A 46 18.82 11.08 -0.55
CA MET A 46 17.99 12.18 -0.03
C MET A 46 16.67 11.63 0.54
N LEU A 47 16.03 10.68 -0.17
CA LEU A 47 14.80 10.07 0.29
C LEU A 47 14.99 9.34 1.63
N LYS A 48 16.12 8.65 1.80
CA LYS A 48 16.49 8.03 3.08
C LYS A 48 16.59 9.06 4.21
N GLN A 49 17.34 10.16 3.99
CA GLN A 49 17.50 11.20 4.99
C GLN A 49 16.17 11.90 5.34
N LEU A 50 15.32 12.13 4.34
CA LEU A 50 13.96 12.68 4.55
C LEU A 50 13.09 11.69 5.33
N SER A 51 13.18 10.39 5.03
CA SER A 51 12.48 9.34 5.77
C SER A 51 12.86 9.32 7.24
N GLU A 52 14.16 9.37 7.54
CA GLU A 52 14.68 9.40 8.89
C GLU A 52 14.20 10.64 9.66
N ARG A 53 14.21 11.81 9.03
CA ARG A 53 13.76 13.07 9.65
C ARG A 53 12.24 13.11 9.89
N LEU A 54 11.45 12.57 8.97
CA LEU A 54 10.00 12.49 9.09
C LEU A 54 9.52 11.32 9.95
N GLY A 55 10.41 10.39 10.32
CA GLY A 55 10.03 9.17 11.05
C GLY A 55 9.13 8.23 10.25
N VAL A 56 9.16 8.30 8.90
CA VAL A 56 8.29 7.56 8.00
C VAL A 56 9.12 6.93 6.89
N ASN A 57 8.90 5.64 6.59
CA ASN A 57 9.54 5.00 5.45
C ASN A 57 8.91 5.47 4.12
N LEU A 58 9.49 6.49 3.51
CA LEU A 58 8.99 7.05 2.26
C LEU A 58 9.11 6.07 1.07
N PHE A 59 10.01 5.08 1.13
CA PHE A 59 10.15 4.08 0.07
C PHE A 59 8.91 3.19 -0.05
N GLU A 60 8.24 2.91 1.05
CA GLU A 60 7.01 2.11 1.04
C GLU A 60 5.86 2.78 0.29
N PHE A 61 5.89 4.11 0.15
CA PHE A 61 4.83 4.84 -0.54
C PHE A 61 4.92 4.76 -2.07
N TYR A 62 6.02 4.30 -2.66
CA TYR A 62 6.13 4.24 -4.12
C TYR A 62 5.07 3.36 -4.77
N GLN A 63 4.65 2.28 -4.11
CA GLN A 63 3.58 1.43 -4.61
C GLN A 63 2.18 2.08 -4.56
N TYR A 64 2.03 3.15 -3.78
CA TYR A 64 0.75 3.84 -3.57
C TYR A 64 0.67 5.21 -4.24
N ILE A 65 1.73 5.68 -4.93
CA ILE A 65 1.78 7.07 -5.44
C ILE A 65 0.71 7.38 -6.48
N ASP A 66 0.23 6.38 -7.21
CA ASP A 66 -0.82 6.52 -8.22
C ASP A 66 -2.24 6.38 -7.65
N CYS A 67 -2.39 6.09 -6.35
CA CYS A 67 -3.68 6.07 -5.67
C CYS A 67 -4.25 7.49 -5.52
N GLN A 68 -5.56 7.59 -5.51
CA GLN A 68 -6.25 8.86 -5.19
C GLN A 68 -5.95 9.28 -3.75
N ASN A 69 -5.95 8.32 -2.82
CA ASN A 69 -5.56 8.53 -1.44
C ASN A 69 -4.50 7.52 -0.96
N PRO A 70 -3.20 7.76 -1.23
CA PRO A 70 -2.11 6.84 -0.89
C PRO A 70 -2.05 6.45 0.59
N PHE A 71 -2.40 7.37 1.48
CA PHE A 71 -2.36 7.13 2.93
C PHE A 71 -3.46 6.17 3.38
N GLU A 72 -4.67 6.37 2.88
CA GLU A 72 -5.82 5.51 3.19
C GLU A 72 -5.62 4.09 2.66
N VAL A 73 -5.11 3.97 1.42
CA VAL A 73 -4.81 2.65 0.84
C VAL A 73 -3.73 1.94 1.65
N LYS A 74 -2.63 2.63 1.97
CA LYS A 74 -1.55 2.05 2.79
C LYS A 74 -2.07 1.60 4.16
N GLU A 75 -2.84 2.43 4.84
CA GLU A 75 -3.42 2.10 6.15
C GLU A 75 -4.31 0.86 6.08
N LYS A 76 -5.21 0.77 5.09
CA LYS A 76 -6.07 -0.40 4.89
C LYS A 76 -5.27 -1.67 4.61
N MET A 77 -4.21 -1.58 3.79
CA MET A 77 -3.32 -2.72 3.52
C MET A 77 -2.62 -3.22 4.80
N GLU A 78 -2.16 -2.31 5.65
CA GLU A 78 -1.58 -2.65 6.95
C GLU A 78 -2.62 -3.32 7.88
N GLN A 79 -3.83 -2.78 7.93
CA GLN A 79 -4.93 -3.35 8.73
C GLN A 79 -5.32 -4.75 8.24
N PHE A 80 -5.41 -4.98 6.92
CA PHE A 80 -5.64 -6.33 6.36
C PHE A 80 -4.55 -7.30 6.79
N ASN A 81 -3.28 -6.88 6.72
CA ASN A 81 -2.15 -7.71 7.10
C ASN A 81 -2.17 -8.07 8.60
N ILE A 82 -2.47 -7.11 9.46
CA ILE A 82 -2.60 -7.33 10.91
C ILE A 82 -3.72 -8.34 11.21
N CYS A 83 -4.89 -8.18 10.57
CA CYS A 83 -6.00 -9.11 10.76
C CYS A 83 -5.64 -10.54 10.29
N ARG A 84 -4.93 -10.69 9.16
CA ARG A 84 -4.47 -11.99 8.68
C ARG A 84 -3.51 -12.66 9.66
N ILE A 85 -2.51 -11.93 10.15
CA ILE A 85 -1.51 -12.46 11.10
C ILE A 85 -2.17 -12.93 12.40
N ASN A 86 -3.21 -12.23 12.84
CA ASN A 86 -3.91 -12.53 14.08
C ASN A 86 -5.11 -13.48 13.88
N PHE A 87 -5.40 -13.91 12.65
CA PHE A 87 -6.59 -14.70 12.30
C PHE A 87 -7.90 -14.04 12.75
N ASP A 88 -7.94 -12.70 12.76
CA ASP A 88 -9.12 -11.91 13.12
C ASP A 88 -10.02 -11.72 11.89
N PHE A 89 -10.82 -12.75 11.62
CA PHE A 89 -11.69 -12.77 10.44
C PHE A 89 -12.86 -11.80 10.54
N ASP A 90 -13.34 -11.48 11.73
CA ASP A 90 -14.48 -10.58 11.91
C ASP A 90 -14.08 -9.13 11.60
N SER A 91 -12.95 -8.68 12.16
CA SER A 91 -12.39 -7.37 11.80
C SER A 91 -12.00 -7.31 10.32
N LEU A 92 -11.44 -8.38 9.76
CA LEU A 92 -11.09 -8.42 8.34
C LEU A 92 -12.32 -8.27 7.43
N ARG A 93 -13.44 -8.95 7.73
CA ARG A 93 -14.69 -8.78 6.97
C ARG A 93 -15.25 -7.36 7.04
N GLN A 94 -15.17 -6.73 8.21
CA GLN A 94 -15.59 -5.34 8.37
C GLN A 94 -14.71 -4.40 7.51
N LEU A 95 -13.39 -4.55 7.59
CA LEU A 95 -12.44 -3.75 6.80
C LEU A 95 -12.64 -3.92 5.29
N LEU A 96 -12.97 -5.14 4.83
CA LEU A 96 -13.29 -5.39 3.44
C LEU A 96 -14.56 -4.66 2.98
N THR A 97 -15.58 -4.60 3.84
CA THR A 97 -16.82 -3.84 3.55
C THR A 97 -16.52 -2.33 3.46
N GLU A 98 -15.65 -1.82 4.32
CA GLU A 98 -15.20 -0.42 4.26
C GLU A 98 -14.41 -0.14 2.98
N ALA A 99 -13.48 -1.03 2.60
CA ALA A 99 -12.65 -0.90 1.40
C ALA A 99 -13.47 -0.86 0.10
N GLU A 100 -14.64 -1.51 0.04
CA GLU A 100 -15.53 -1.43 -1.12
C GLU A 100 -16.02 -0.02 -1.45
N ASN A 101 -16.02 0.88 -0.47
CA ASN A 101 -16.41 2.28 -0.65
C ASN A 101 -15.23 3.17 -1.08
N ILE A 102 -14.00 2.69 -0.99
CA ILE A 102 -12.80 3.43 -1.38
C ILE A 102 -12.55 3.22 -2.89
N PRO A 103 -12.47 4.31 -3.70
CA PRO A 103 -12.33 4.20 -5.15
C PRO A 103 -11.11 3.40 -5.60
N ASP A 104 -9.98 3.54 -4.92
CA ASP A 104 -8.73 2.85 -5.24
C ASP A 104 -8.89 1.32 -5.22
N PHE A 105 -9.64 0.77 -4.26
CA PHE A 105 -9.88 -0.68 -4.15
C PHE A 105 -10.85 -1.24 -5.18
N LYS A 106 -11.50 -0.39 -6.01
CA LYS A 106 -12.33 -0.81 -7.14
C LYS A 106 -11.52 -1.07 -8.41
N SER A 107 -10.26 -0.65 -8.43
CA SER A 107 -9.36 -0.77 -9.57
C SER A 107 -8.15 -1.65 -9.26
N LYS A 108 -7.51 -2.19 -10.32
CA LYS A 108 -6.27 -2.95 -10.19
C LYS A 108 -5.10 -2.02 -9.81
N PRO A 109 -4.14 -2.47 -9.02
CA PRO A 109 -4.01 -3.82 -8.46
C PRO A 109 -4.83 -4.06 -7.17
N TRP A 110 -5.35 -3.03 -6.51
CA TRP A 110 -5.92 -3.08 -5.15
C TRP A 110 -7.20 -3.92 -5.06
N SER A 111 -7.97 -4.04 -6.15
CA SER A 111 -9.12 -4.93 -6.22
C SER A 111 -8.75 -6.40 -6.02
N TYR A 112 -7.54 -6.81 -6.38
CA TYR A 112 -7.04 -8.16 -6.12
C TYR A 112 -6.85 -8.42 -4.62
N GLU A 113 -6.39 -7.43 -3.87
CA GLU A 113 -6.24 -7.54 -2.41
C GLU A 113 -7.59 -7.75 -1.71
N VAL A 114 -8.62 -7.03 -2.13
CA VAL A 114 -9.97 -7.23 -1.60
C VAL A 114 -10.48 -8.65 -1.90
N CYS A 115 -10.32 -9.10 -3.13
CA CYS A 115 -10.74 -10.44 -3.55
C CYS A 115 -9.98 -11.53 -2.78
N PHE A 116 -8.66 -11.41 -2.70
CA PHE A 116 -7.81 -12.36 -1.95
C PHE A 116 -8.19 -12.43 -0.48
N ASN A 117 -8.39 -11.30 0.20
CA ASN A 117 -8.75 -11.29 1.61
C ASN A 117 -10.15 -11.89 1.87
N ARG A 118 -11.11 -11.75 0.94
CA ARG A 118 -12.40 -12.45 1.02
C ARG A 118 -12.22 -13.96 0.93
N ILE A 119 -11.38 -14.42 0.00
CA ILE A 119 -11.05 -15.83 -0.13
C ILE A 119 -10.33 -16.33 1.12
N TYR A 120 -9.39 -15.56 1.65
CA TYR A 120 -8.69 -15.87 2.89
C TYR A 120 -9.66 -16.11 4.05
N CYS A 121 -10.68 -15.26 4.23
CA CYS A 121 -11.72 -15.47 5.24
C CYS A 121 -12.52 -16.77 5.03
N ARG A 122 -12.83 -17.12 3.77
CA ARG A 122 -13.54 -18.38 3.48
C ARG A 122 -12.69 -19.61 3.73
N VAL A 123 -11.42 -19.56 3.34
CA VAL A 123 -10.51 -20.69 3.50
C VAL A 123 -10.21 -20.97 4.97
N TYR A 124 -9.72 -19.97 5.67
CA TYR A 124 -9.25 -20.17 7.05
C TYR A 124 -10.32 -19.92 8.12
N GLY A 125 -11.28 -19.03 7.86
CA GLY A 125 -12.38 -18.75 8.81
C GLY A 125 -13.55 -19.72 8.69
N GLU A 126 -13.83 -20.28 7.49
CA GLU A 126 -14.99 -21.12 7.22
C GLU A 126 -14.61 -22.55 6.76
N ASN A 127 -13.31 -22.85 6.68
CA ASN A 127 -12.77 -24.15 6.21
C ASN A 127 -13.27 -24.55 4.80
N ARG A 128 -13.34 -23.58 3.87
CA ARG A 128 -13.90 -23.75 2.52
C ARG A 128 -12.85 -23.65 1.42
N LEU A 129 -11.71 -24.31 1.59
CA LEU A 129 -10.61 -24.28 0.62
C LEU A 129 -11.04 -24.77 -0.76
N LYS A 130 -11.70 -25.93 -0.84
CA LYS A 130 -12.06 -26.56 -2.12
C LYS A 130 -12.95 -25.67 -3.00
N ASP A 131 -13.85 -24.93 -2.38
CA ASP A 131 -14.78 -24.02 -3.08
C ASP A 131 -14.07 -22.76 -3.56
N SER A 132 -12.90 -22.44 -3.00
CA SER A 132 -12.15 -21.21 -3.25
C SER A 132 -11.02 -21.39 -4.30
N ILE A 133 -10.63 -22.63 -4.61
CA ILE A 133 -9.52 -22.92 -5.55
C ILE A 133 -9.75 -22.27 -6.93
N PRO A 134 -10.90 -22.40 -7.61
CA PRO A 134 -11.07 -21.83 -8.94
C PRO A 134 -10.94 -20.31 -8.98
N GLU A 135 -11.35 -19.63 -7.91
CA GLU A 135 -11.25 -18.17 -7.79
C GLU A 135 -9.81 -17.73 -7.53
N LEU A 136 -9.06 -18.49 -6.71
CA LEU A 136 -7.63 -18.26 -6.47
C LEU A 136 -6.80 -18.44 -7.75
N GLU A 137 -7.05 -19.52 -8.51
CA GLU A 137 -6.38 -19.79 -9.77
C GLU A 137 -6.65 -18.68 -10.79
N LYS A 138 -7.89 -18.18 -10.86
CA LYS A 138 -8.24 -17.07 -11.74
C LYS A 138 -7.49 -15.78 -11.35
N ILE A 139 -7.42 -15.46 -10.07
CA ILE A 139 -6.67 -14.29 -9.60
C ILE A 139 -5.21 -14.44 -9.96
N LEU A 140 -4.62 -15.62 -9.73
CA LEU A 140 -3.22 -15.90 -10.02
C LEU A 140 -2.91 -15.69 -11.51
N ASP A 141 -3.72 -16.27 -12.42
CA ASP A 141 -3.57 -16.11 -13.87
C ASP A 141 -3.65 -14.63 -14.31
N GLU A 142 -4.56 -13.85 -13.72
CA GLU A 142 -4.67 -12.42 -14.00
C GLU A 142 -3.47 -11.60 -13.48
N ILE A 143 -2.95 -11.95 -12.31
CA ILE A 143 -1.82 -11.26 -11.67
C ILE A 143 -0.53 -11.55 -12.44
N GLU A 144 -0.26 -12.80 -12.80
CA GLU A 144 0.91 -13.19 -13.60
C GLU A 144 0.94 -12.50 -14.97
N LYS A 145 -0.21 -12.43 -15.65
CA LYS A 145 -0.34 -11.71 -16.92
C LYS A 145 -0.05 -10.21 -16.81
N ASN A 146 -0.35 -9.61 -15.68
CA ASN A 146 -0.19 -8.17 -15.46
C ASN A 146 1.12 -7.79 -14.74
N LYS A 147 2.02 -8.76 -14.45
CA LYS A 147 3.28 -8.55 -13.73
C LYS A 147 3.10 -7.81 -12.39
N VAL A 148 2.08 -8.19 -11.63
CA VAL A 148 1.82 -7.66 -10.30
C VAL A 148 2.79 -8.26 -9.28
N ASP A 149 2.94 -7.59 -8.15
CA ASP A 149 3.88 -7.84 -7.06
C ASP A 149 4.10 -9.33 -6.74
N GLU A 150 5.37 -9.76 -6.75
CA GLU A 150 5.80 -11.14 -6.43
C GLU A 150 5.37 -11.58 -5.03
N LEU A 151 5.30 -10.66 -4.06
CA LEU A 151 4.86 -10.96 -2.70
C LEU A 151 3.38 -11.35 -2.66
N PHE A 152 2.54 -10.69 -3.46
CA PHE A 152 1.12 -11.02 -3.57
C PHE A 152 0.94 -12.41 -4.20
N ILE A 153 1.70 -12.72 -5.26
CA ILE A 153 1.73 -14.04 -5.90
C ILE A 153 2.10 -15.12 -4.88
N ALA A 154 3.14 -14.87 -4.04
CA ALA A 154 3.55 -15.78 -3.00
C ALA A 154 2.44 -16.04 -1.95
N ASN A 155 1.70 -15.01 -1.57
CA ASN A 155 0.56 -15.13 -0.64
C ASN A 155 -0.56 -16.01 -1.22
N VAL A 156 -0.89 -15.85 -2.51
CA VAL A 156 -1.90 -16.68 -3.19
C VAL A 156 -1.45 -18.13 -3.25
N HIS A 157 -0.19 -18.39 -3.60
CA HIS A 157 0.37 -19.76 -3.60
C HIS A 157 0.39 -20.41 -2.21
N ALA A 158 0.66 -19.65 -1.16
CA ALA A 158 0.62 -20.16 0.21
C ALA A 158 -0.78 -20.66 0.59
N VAL A 159 -1.84 -19.95 0.18
CA VAL A 159 -3.23 -20.39 0.40
C VAL A 159 -3.59 -21.63 -0.43
N LEU A 160 -3.11 -21.71 -1.69
CA LEU A 160 -3.36 -22.90 -2.54
C LEU A 160 -2.65 -24.15 -2.05
N SER A 161 -1.58 -24.00 -1.24
CA SER A 161 -0.76 -25.11 -0.73
C SER A 161 -1.21 -25.63 0.64
N SER A 162 -2.19 -24.96 1.26
CA SER A 162 -2.72 -25.33 2.60
C SER A 162 -3.93 -26.23 2.52
#